data_6f424589c467956636188e148f7c70c0
#
_entry.id   6f424589c467956636188e148f7c70c0
#
_cell.length_a   1.000
_cell.length_b   1.000
_cell.length_c   1.000
_cell.angle_alpha   90.00
_cell.angle_beta   90.00
_cell.angle_gamma   90.00
#
_symmetry.space_group_name_H-M   'P 1'
#
loop_
_entity.id
_entity.type
_entity.pdbx_description
1 polymer ?
#
loop_
_entity_poly.entity_id
_entity_poly.type
_entity_poly.pdbx_seq_one_letter_code
_entity_poly.pdbx_strand_id
1 'polypeptide(L)'
;GTPVTEAEKDARALSDALVAELRAADTVVIGAPMYNFSVPTGLRAWFDHVLRAGETFRYTEAGPKGLLEGKRVIVVESRGGLYSEGPAQAADFQEPYLRHLLAFIGLTDVTFVRAERIGFGSEARAEAIAAATGALRRLATEELSRAA
;
A
#
# COMPACT_ATOMS: atom_id res chain seq x y z
N GLY A 1 -17.30 13.74 11.95
CA GLY A 1 -18.36 14.02 12.94
C GLY A 1 -18.26 13.08 14.13
N THR A 2 -18.97 13.37 15.21
CA THR A 2 -19.06 12.47 16.37
C THR A 2 -20.01 11.31 16.03
N PRO A 3 -19.58 10.04 16.24
CA PRO A 3 -20.44 8.89 15.97
C PRO A 3 -21.63 8.85 16.92
N VAL A 4 -22.82 8.57 16.38
CA VAL A 4 -24.08 8.58 17.15
C VAL A 4 -24.65 7.17 17.30
N THR A 5 -24.68 6.40 16.21
CA THR A 5 -25.17 5.02 16.21
C THR A 5 -24.09 4.02 16.65
N GLU A 6 -24.47 2.83 17.11
CA GLU A 6 -23.51 1.77 17.45
C GLU A 6 -22.63 1.39 16.24
N ALA A 7 -23.21 1.29 15.04
CA ALA A 7 -22.44 0.99 13.83
C ALA A 7 -21.39 2.08 13.52
N GLU A 8 -21.70 3.35 13.75
CA GLU A 8 -20.74 4.45 13.59
C GLU A 8 -19.64 4.40 14.67
N LYS A 9 -19.98 4.02 15.90
CA LYS A 9 -19.00 3.83 16.98
C LYS A 9 -18.06 2.67 16.68
N ASP A 10 -18.56 1.55 16.20
CA ASP A 10 -17.77 0.39 15.81
C ASP A 10 -16.83 0.72 14.65
N ALA A 11 -17.34 1.39 13.62
CA ALA A 11 -16.54 1.84 12.48
C ALA A 11 -15.43 2.82 12.91
N ARG A 12 -15.75 3.72 13.86
CA ARG A 12 -14.76 4.65 14.42
C ARG A 12 -13.70 3.92 15.23
N ALA A 13 -14.09 2.97 16.09
CA ALA A 13 -13.18 2.17 16.89
C ALA A 13 -12.22 1.36 16.01
N LEU A 14 -12.73 0.74 14.93
CA LEU A 14 -11.90 0.06 13.94
C LEU A 14 -10.90 1.02 13.30
N SER A 15 -11.35 2.17 12.84
CA SER A 15 -10.48 3.19 12.23
C SER A 15 -9.40 3.69 13.22
N ASP A 16 -9.77 3.92 14.48
CA ASP A 16 -8.81 4.33 15.52
C ASP A 16 -7.74 3.25 15.77
N ALA A 17 -8.13 1.97 15.81
CA ALA A 17 -7.21 0.85 15.96
C ALA A 17 -6.24 0.74 14.77
N LEU A 18 -6.75 0.82 13.54
CA LEU A 18 -5.93 0.76 12.32
C LEU A 18 -4.95 1.94 12.21
N VAL A 19 -5.37 3.14 12.58
CA VAL A 19 -4.48 4.33 12.63
C VAL A 19 -3.41 4.16 13.70
N ALA A 20 -3.76 3.63 14.88
CA ALA A 20 -2.81 3.38 15.96
C ALA A 20 -1.74 2.34 15.55
N GLU A 21 -2.17 1.24 14.90
CA GLU A 21 -1.27 0.21 14.35
C GLU A 21 -0.32 0.81 13.32
N LEU A 22 -0.85 1.59 12.37
CA LEU A 22 -0.04 2.24 11.33
C LEU A 22 0.96 3.24 11.92
N ARG A 23 0.58 3.99 12.95
CA ARG A 23 1.48 4.91 13.65
C ARG A 23 2.60 4.19 14.40
N ALA A 24 2.33 3.04 15.00
CA ALA A 24 3.29 2.26 15.75
C ALA A 24 4.31 1.51 14.87
N ALA A 25 3.96 1.24 13.61
CA ALA A 25 4.83 0.53 12.68
C ALA A 25 6.02 1.38 12.22
N ASP A 26 7.21 0.80 12.15
CA ASP A 26 8.39 1.38 11.49
C ASP A 26 8.41 0.98 10.00
N THR A 27 8.02 -0.25 9.72
CA THR A 27 7.89 -0.80 8.37
C THR A 27 6.47 -1.31 8.14
N VAL A 28 5.88 -0.93 7.01
CA VAL A 28 4.53 -1.34 6.59
C VAL A 28 4.65 -2.23 5.36
N VAL A 29 4.06 -3.41 5.39
CA VAL A 29 4.00 -4.33 4.25
C VAL A 29 2.57 -4.46 3.77
N ILE A 30 2.33 -4.15 2.49
CA ILE A 30 1.01 -4.17 1.87
C ILE A 30 0.99 -5.22 0.75
N GLY A 31 0.14 -6.24 0.90
CA GLY A 31 -0.20 -7.16 -0.19
C GLY A 31 -1.27 -6.54 -1.08
N ALA A 32 -0.97 -6.31 -2.35
CA ALA A 32 -1.85 -5.63 -3.29
C ALA A 32 -1.99 -6.42 -4.61
N PRO A 33 -2.81 -7.48 -4.67
CA PRO A 33 -3.11 -8.10 -5.95
C PRO A 33 -3.91 -7.12 -6.83
N MET A 34 -3.64 -7.12 -8.12
CA MET A 34 -4.41 -6.30 -9.06
C MET A 34 -5.78 -6.94 -9.31
N TYR A 35 -6.84 -6.21 -9.03
CA TYR A 35 -8.21 -6.53 -9.41
C TYR A 35 -8.75 -5.44 -10.33
N ASN A 36 -9.17 -5.83 -11.54
CA ASN A 36 -9.74 -4.90 -12.51
C ASN A 36 -8.92 -3.62 -12.67
N PHE A 37 -7.60 -3.77 -12.89
CA PHE A 37 -6.61 -2.70 -13.10
C PHE A 37 -6.32 -1.83 -11.87
N SER A 38 -6.83 -2.15 -10.69
CA SER A 38 -6.68 -1.36 -9.47
C SER A 38 -6.48 -2.27 -8.24
N VAL A 39 -6.86 -1.80 -7.07
CA VAL A 39 -6.70 -2.50 -5.78
C VAL A 39 -7.95 -3.28 -5.38
N PRO A 40 -7.81 -4.33 -4.54
CA PRO A 40 -8.96 -5.04 -3.99
C PRO A 40 -9.82 -4.13 -3.12
N THR A 41 -11.12 -4.42 -3.04
CA THR A 41 -12.09 -3.68 -2.22
C THR A 41 -11.65 -3.57 -0.75
N GLY A 42 -11.12 -4.66 -0.18
CA GLY A 42 -10.64 -4.64 1.21
C GLY A 42 -9.48 -3.68 1.44
N LEU A 43 -8.53 -3.60 0.51
CA LEU A 43 -7.42 -2.65 0.62
C LEU A 43 -7.91 -1.21 0.44
N ARG A 44 -8.87 -0.98 -0.46
CA ARG A 44 -9.50 0.34 -0.60
C ARG A 44 -10.22 0.76 0.69
N ALA A 45 -11.00 -0.14 1.28
CA ALA A 45 -11.68 0.11 2.54
C ALA A 45 -10.67 0.42 3.69
N TRP A 46 -9.52 -0.27 3.71
CA TRP A 46 -8.46 0.04 4.66
C TRP A 46 -7.95 1.47 4.49
N PHE A 47 -7.71 1.94 3.27
CA PHE A 47 -7.34 3.33 3.03
C PHE A 47 -8.44 4.30 3.48
N ASP A 48 -9.71 3.99 3.24
CA ASP A 48 -10.83 4.82 3.68
C ASP A 48 -10.90 4.94 5.21
N HIS A 49 -10.42 3.92 5.96
CA HIS A 49 -10.31 3.98 7.41
C HIS A 49 -9.09 4.75 7.91
N VAL A 50 -7.94 4.70 7.21
CA VAL A 50 -6.69 5.28 7.71
C VAL A 50 -6.38 6.66 7.16
N LEU A 51 -6.97 7.09 6.04
CA LEU A 51 -6.84 8.45 5.52
C LEU A 51 -7.79 9.39 6.28
N ARG A 52 -7.32 9.90 7.42
CA ARG A 52 -8.14 10.73 8.32
C ARG A 52 -7.49 12.07 8.58
N ALA A 53 -8.28 13.13 8.35
CA ALA A 53 -7.88 14.49 8.68
C ALA A 53 -7.63 14.66 10.18
N GLY A 54 -6.51 15.27 10.54
CA GLY A 54 -6.06 15.45 11.91
C GLY A 54 -5.33 14.24 12.50
N GLU A 55 -5.39 13.07 11.84
CA GLU A 55 -4.77 11.83 12.30
C GLU A 55 -3.56 11.44 11.43
N THR A 56 -3.76 11.23 10.14
CA THR A 56 -2.72 10.78 9.21
C THR A 56 -2.33 11.85 8.18
N PHE A 57 -3.13 12.88 8.05
CA PHE A 57 -2.82 14.08 7.29
C PHE A 57 -3.53 15.30 7.89
N ARG A 58 -3.10 16.50 7.51
CA ARG A 58 -3.78 17.76 7.86
C ARG A 58 -3.76 18.73 6.69
N TYR A 59 -4.72 19.62 6.65
CA TYR A 59 -4.72 20.75 5.71
C TYR A 59 -3.86 21.89 6.27
N THR A 60 -3.06 22.50 5.42
CA THR A 60 -2.25 23.70 5.70
C THR A 60 -2.51 24.74 4.63
N GLU A 61 -2.01 25.96 4.81
CA GLU A 61 -2.08 27.01 3.80
C GLU A 61 -1.39 26.61 2.48
N ALA A 62 -0.37 25.75 2.56
CA ALA A 62 0.35 25.21 1.40
C ALA A 62 -0.31 23.96 0.81
N GLY A 63 -1.47 23.50 1.32
CA GLY A 63 -2.16 22.29 0.91
C GLY A 63 -2.11 21.17 1.94
N PRO A 64 -2.52 19.95 1.58
CA PRO A 64 -2.49 18.81 2.50
C PRO A 64 -1.05 18.41 2.83
N LYS A 65 -0.83 18.07 4.11
CA LYS A 65 0.45 17.57 4.63
C LYS A 65 0.23 16.22 5.31
N GLY A 66 0.98 15.18 4.90
CA GLY A 66 1.01 13.88 5.56
C GLY A 66 1.69 13.95 6.93
N LEU A 67 1.27 13.08 7.84
CA LEU A 67 1.74 13.05 9.23
C LEU A 67 2.49 11.76 9.61
N LEU A 68 2.59 10.79 8.69
CA LEU A 68 3.23 9.48 8.93
C LEU A 68 4.63 9.42 8.32
N GLU A 69 5.44 10.45 8.53
CA GLU A 69 6.80 10.52 8.02
C GLU A 69 7.73 9.50 8.71
N GLY A 70 8.83 9.12 8.04
CA GLY A 70 9.89 8.31 8.62
C GLY A 70 9.63 6.80 8.65
N LYS A 71 8.59 6.33 7.97
CA LYS A 71 8.26 4.90 7.84
C LYS A 71 8.63 4.37 6.47
N ARG A 72 9.05 3.10 6.41
CA ARG A 72 9.26 2.37 5.17
C ARG A 72 8.00 1.61 4.77
N VAL A 73 7.67 1.60 3.49
CA VAL A 73 6.56 0.82 2.95
C VAL A 73 7.07 -0.12 1.87
N ILE A 74 6.66 -1.39 1.95
CA ILE A 74 6.90 -2.39 0.92
C ILE A 74 5.54 -2.82 0.39
N VAL A 75 5.28 -2.55 -0.89
CA VAL A 75 4.06 -2.99 -1.56
C VAL A 75 4.37 -4.19 -2.44
N VAL A 76 3.70 -5.30 -2.18
CA VAL A 76 3.86 -6.55 -2.93
C VAL A 76 2.66 -6.70 -3.86
N GLU A 77 2.90 -6.57 -5.16
CA GLU A 77 1.86 -6.62 -6.19
C GLU A 77 1.92 -7.94 -6.97
N SER A 78 0.75 -8.54 -7.18
CA SER A 78 0.58 -9.64 -8.12
C SER A 78 -0.35 -9.23 -9.25
N ARG A 79 0.07 -9.44 -10.51
CA ARG A 79 -0.61 -8.94 -11.70
C ARG A 79 -0.67 -10.02 -12.78
N GLY A 80 -1.85 -10.23 -13.36
CA GLY A 80 -2.03 -11.20 -14.44
C GLY A 80 -1.27 -10.85 -15.72
N GLY A 81 -1.24 -9.56 -16.07
CA GLY A 81 -0.55 -9.00 -17.23
C GLY A 81 0.79 -8.35 -16.88
N LEU A 82 1.32 -7.59 -17.85
CA LEU A 82 2.50 -6.75 -17.72
C LEU A 82 2.05 -5.28 -17.80
N TYR A 83 2.10 -4.57 -16.69
CA TYR A 83 1.60 -3.18 -16.56
C TYR A 83 2.68 -2.18 -16.17
N SER A 84 3.87 -2.64 -15.76
CA SER A 84 4.99 -1.75 -15.43
C SER A 84 5.65 -1.13 -16.66
N GLU A 85 5.43 -1.72 -17.84
CA GLU A 85 5.99 -1.26 -19.10
C GLU A 85 5.09 -1.66 -20.29
N GLY A 86 5.42 -1.12 -21.47
CA GLY A 86 4.77 -1.48 -22.74
C GLY A 86 3.36 -0.91 -22.90
N PRO A 87 2.57 -1.44 -23.87
CA PRO A 87 1.29 -0.84 -24.27
C PRO A 87 0.23 -0.85 -23.15
N ALA A 88 0.29 -1.79 -22.22
CA ALA A 88 -0.68 -1.90 -21.13
C ALA A 88 -0.36 -0.98 -19.92
N GLN A 89 0.76 -0.25 -19.92
CA GLN A 89 1.13 0.64 -18.83
C GLN A 89 0.07 1.71 -18.56
N ALA A 90 -0.59 2.22 -19.60
CA ALA A 90 -1.65 3.20 -19.45
C ALA A 90 -2.90 2.67 -18.72
N ALA A 91 -3.02 1.35 -18.57
CA ALA A 91 -4.09 0.70 -17.81
C ALA A 91 -3.68 0.37 -16.35
N ASP A 92 -2.50 0.76 -15.90
CA ASP A 92 -2.10 0.64 -14.49
C ASP A 92 -2.74 1.75 -13.67
N PHE A 93 -3.88 1.46 -13.09
CA PHE A 93 -4.53 2.31 -12.07
C PHE A 93 -4.24 1.83 -10.65
N GLN A 94 -3.38 0.84 -10.47
CA GLN A 94 -3.04 0.29 -9.17
C GLN A 94 -1.85 1.03 -8.55
N GLU A 95 -0.67 0.95 -9.15
CA GLU A 95 0.54 1.54 -8.57
C GLU A 95 0.48 3.07 -8.46
N PRO A 96 0.05 3.82 -9.49
CA PRO A 96 -0.11 5.27 -9.35
C PRO A 96 -1.11 5.67 -8.26
N TYR A 97 -2.20 4.92 -8.10
CA TYR A 97 -3.17 5.14 -7.04
C TYR A 97 -2.57 4.90 -5.65
N LEU A 98 -1.87 3.78 -5.45
CA LEU A 98 -1.21 3.46 -4.19
C LEU A 98 -0.13 4.51 -3.83
N ARG A 99 0.69 4.90 -4.80
CA ARG A 99 1.71 5.96 -4.61
C ARG A 99 1.08 7.26 -4.15
N HIS A 100 -0.03 7.65 -4.78
CA HIS A 100 -0.72 8.88 -4.43
C HIS A 100 -1.28 8.83 -3.00
N LEU A 101 -1.99 7.77 -2.61
CA LEU A 101 -2.57 7.64 -1.27
C LEU A 101 -1.50 7.58 -0.18
N LEU A 102 -0.43 6.80 -0.39
CA LEU A 102 0.66 6.68 0.56
C LEU A 102 1.39 8.03 0.75
N ALA A 103 1.73 8.71 -0.35
CA ALA A 103 2.35 10.03 -0.29
C ALA A 103 1.45 11.06 0.40
N PHE A 104 0.14 11.00 0.18
CA PHE A 104 -0.83 11.91 0.79
C PHE A 104 -0.80 11.87 2.33
N ILE A 105 -0.54 10.70 2.92
CA ILE A 105 -0.41 10.55 4.37
C ILE A 105 1.04 10.63 4.88
N GLY A 106 2.01 10.92 4.00
CA GLY A 106 3.41 11.14 4.36
C GLY A 106 4.33 9.93 4.21
N LEU A 107 3.82 8.81 3.68
CA LEU A 107 4.59 7.59 3.42
C LEU A 107 5.24 7.68 2.04
N THR A 108 6.46 8.21 1.96
CA THR A 108 7.18 8.48 0.72
C THR A 108 8.31 7.50 0.41
N ASP A 109 8.85 6.80 1.43
CA ASP A 109 9.81 5.70 1.24
C ASP A 109 9.07 4.41 0.92
N VAL A 110 8.71 4.24 -0.36
CA VAL A 110 7.88 3.13 -0.84
C VAL A 110 8.62 2.31 -1.89
N THR A 111 8.77 1.02 -1.62
CA THR A 111 9.30 0.04 -2.56
C THR A 111 8.19 -0.86 -3.08
N PHE A 112 8.06 -0.96 -4.40
CA PHE A 112 7.11 -1.88 -5.06
C PHE A 112 7.85 -3.13 -5.53
N VAL A 113 7.36 -4.29 -5.09
CA VAL A 113 7.80 -5.61 -5.55
C VAL A 113 6.69 -6.20 -6.39
N ARG A 114 6.94 -6.41 -7.68
CA ARG A 114 5.95 -6.84 -8.66
C ARG A 114 6.18 -8.29 -9.06
N ALA A 115 5.11 -9.09 -9.01
CA ALA A 115 5.02 -10.37 -9.69
C ALA A 115 4.02 -10.21 -10.85
N GLU A 116 4.53 -9.87 -12.03
CA GLU A 116 3.74 -9.62 -13.24
C GLU A 116 3.74 -10.83 -14.19
N ARG A 117 2.88 -10.81 -15.23
CA ARG A 117 2.75 -11.88 -16.22
C ARG A 117 2.28 -13.22 -15.64
N ILE A 118 1.64 -13.20 -14.47
CA ILE A 118 1.16 -14.42 -13.81
C ILE A 118 0.14 -15.19 -14.69
N GLY A 119 -0.60 -14.49 -15.54
CA GLY A 119 -1.55 -15.05 -16.49
C GLY A 119 -0.94 -15.58 -17.80
N PHE A 120 0.37 -15.48 -18.02
CA PHE A 120 1.04 -15.82 -19.27
C PHE A 120 1.53 -17.29 -19.34
N GLY A 121 1.02 -18.14 -18.45
CA GLY A 121 1.37 -19.55 -18.36
C GLY A 121 2.17 -19.92 -17.13
N SER A 122 2.34 -21.22 -16.90
CA SER A 122 2.96 -21.74 -15.66
C SER A 122 4.42 -21.34 -15.49
N GLU A 123 5.18 -21.28 -16.58
CA GLU A 123 6.59 -20.90 -16.56
C GLU A 123 6.76 -19.43 -16.21
N ALA A 124 6.07 -18.52 -16.92
CA ALA A 124 6.10 -17.09 -16.63
C ALA A 124 5.65 -16.77 -15.20
N ARG A 125 4.64 -17.49 -14.70
CA ARG A 125 4.18 -17.40 -13.32
C ARG A 125 5.26 -17.80 -12.34
N ALA A 126 5.92 -18.95 -12.56
CA ALA A 126 6.96 -19.45 -11.67
C ALA A 126 8.16 -18.48 -11.61
N GLU A 127 8.60 -17.98 -12.76
CA GLU A 127 9.66 -16.97 -12.85
C GLU A 127 9.31 -15.69 -12.09
N ALA A 128 8.10 -15.14 -12.32
CA ALA A 128 7.65 -13.91 -11.66
C ALA A 128 7.61 -14.04 -10.14
N ILE A 129 7.08 -15.18 -9.63
CA ILE A 129 7.03 -15.45 -8.20
C ILE A 129 8.43 -15.63 -7.63
N ALA A 130 9.33 -16.36 -8.30
CA ALA A 130 10.70 -16.56 -7.86
C ALA A 130 11.47 -15.24 -7.78
N ALA A 131 11.33 -14.38 -8.80
CA ALA A 131 11.97 -13.07 -8.85
C ALA A 131 11.47 -12.15 -7.71
N ALA A 132 10.15 -12.07 -7.51
CA ALA A 132 9.54 -11.29 -6.43
C ALA A 132 9.96 -11.80 -5.05
N THR A 133 9.98 -13.12 -4.85
CA THR A 133 10.44 -13.75 -3.61
C THR A 133 11.91 -13.42 -3.32
N GLY A 134 12.78 -13.46 -4.34
CA GLY A 134 14.18 -13.06 -4.22
C GLY A 134 14.34 -11.60 -3.83
N ALA A 135 13.55 -10.70 -4.42
CA ALA A 135 13.54 -9.28 -4.07
C ALA A 135 13.11 -9.05 -2.61
N LEU A 136 12.03 -9.72 -2.18
CA LEU A 136 11.54 -9.62 -0.80
C LEU A 136 12.56 -10.13 0.24
N ARG A 137 13.27 -11.20 -0.06
CA ARG A 137 14.34 -11.72 0.82
C ARG A 137 15.46 -10.68 0.97
N ARG A 138 15.89 -10.02 -0.10
CA ARG A 138 16.90 -8.96 -0.03
C ARG A 138 16.42 -7.79 0.82
N LEU A 139 15.18 -7.32 0.62
CA LEU A 139 14.59 -6.24 1.42
C LEU A 139 14.51 -6.61 2.90
N ALA A 140 14.12 -7.84 3.24
CA ALA A 140 14.08 -8.31 4.62
C ALA A 140 15.48 -8.31 5.28
N THR A 141 16.52 -8.69 4.55
CA THR A 141 17.91 -8.66 5.06
C THR A 141 18.36 -7.20 5.30
N GLU A 142 18.02 -6.27 4.42
CA GLU A 142 18.30 -4.86 4.59
C GLU A 142 17.60 -4.26 5.83
N GLU A 143 16.35 -4.66 6.08
CA GLU A 143 15.61 -4.22 7.28
C GLU A 143 16.27 -4.71 8.58
N LEU A 144 16.64 -5.98 8.62
CA LEU A 144 17.35 -6.54 9.79
C LEU A 144 18.67 -5.81 10.06
N SER A 145 19.40 -5.42 9.00
CA SER A 145 20.66 -4.69 9.13
C SER A 145 20.47 -3.23 9.59
N ARG A 146 19.30 -2.62 9.33
CA ARG A 146 18.97 -1.27 9.80
C ARG A 146 18.51 -1.24 11.26
N ALA A 147 17.96 -2.35 11.74
CA ALA A 147 17.46 -2.48 13.11
C ALA A 147 18.53 -2.89 14.13
N ALA A 148 19.71 -3.31 13.67
CA ALA A 148 20.85 -3.73 14.48
C ALA A 148 21.80 -2.57 14.77
#